data_032f9a72841d9be8b049c7f01c0afba0
#
_entry.id   032f9a72841d9be8b049c7f01c0afba0
#
_cell.length_a   1.000
_cell.length_b   1.000
_cell.length_c   1.000
_cell.angle_alpha   90.00
_cell.angle_beta   90.00
_cell.angle_gamma   90.00
#
_symmetry.space_group_name_H-M   'P 1'
#
loop_
_entity.id
_entity.type
_entity.pdbx_description
1 polymer ?
#
loop_
_entity_poly.entity_id
_entity_poly.type
_entity_poly.pdbx_seq_one_letter_code
_entity_poly.pdbx_strand_id
1 'polypeptide(L)'
;MAGDEVQMSPVAMLMIHNPAMMAAGDHNDMAKAIEVLRETKESIINAYASRTHLSRAKLSKLMEDETWMDARKAVELGFADRIIEPGASGESLPGETPAASLYSERECSRRIIGRLTEKYKPPEDTVSPEEKEHAPTGRSVAELTNRLRLIRQFI
;
A
#
# COMPACT_ATOMS: atom_id res chain seq x y z
N MET A 1 -5.57 2.24 -13.27
CA MET A 1 -6.09 2.00 -14.62
C MET A 1 -4.99 1.69 -15.66
N ALA A 2 -3.78 1.34 -15.20
CA ALA A 2 -2.65 1.03 -16.09
C ALA A 2 -2.56 -0.48 -16.46
N GLY A 3 -3.35 -1.34 -15.84
CA GLY A 3 -3.37 -2.77 -16.16
C GLY A 3 -4.23 -3.08 -17.38
N ASP A 4 -3.92 -4.18 -18.08
CA ASP A 4 -4.72 -4.67 -19.20
C ASP A 4 -6.10 -5.09 -18.74
N GLU A 5 -6.21 -5.67 -17.55
CA GLU A 5 -7.44 -6.07 -16.90
C GLU A 5 -7.49 -5.53 -15.47
N VAL A 6 -8.60 -4.92 -15.10
CA VAL A 6 -8.90 -4.42 -13.76
C VAL A 6 -10.00 -5.25 -13.14
N GLN A 7 -9.67 -5.97 -12.08
CA GLN A 7 -10.59 -6.83 -11.36
C GLN A 7 -10.87 -6.26 -9.97
N MET A 8 -12.11 -6.39 -9.52
CA MET A 8 -12.51 -5.95 -8.17
C MET A 8 -13.05 -7.11 -7.35
N SER A 9 -12.69 -7.17 -6.08
CA SER A 9 -13.36 -8.05 -5.13
C SER A 9 -14.83 -7.65 -4.96
N PRO A 10 -15.76 -8.60 -4.72
CA PRO A 10 -17.18 -8.29 -4.53
C PRO A 10 -17.48 -7.25 -3.43
N VAL A 11 -16.60 -7.16 -2.43
CA VAL A 11 -16.71 -6.23 -1.29
C VAL A 11 -15.85 -4.98 -1.43
N ALA A 12 -15.15 -4.82 -2.56
CA ALA A 12 -14.31 -3.66 -2.79
C ALA A 12 -15.16 -2.42 -3.12
N MET A 13 -14.66 -1.27 -2.68
CA MET A 13 -15.19 0.05 -3.02
C MET A 13 -14.16 0.82 -3.83
N LEU A 14 -14.60 1.53 -4.84
CA LEU A 14 -13.82 2.47 -5.63
C LEU A 14 -14.36 3.88 -5.40
N MET A 15 -13.47 4.82 -5.15
CA MET A 15 -13.82 6.23 -5.06
C MET A 15 -12.99 7.04 -6.08
N ILE A 16 -13.66 7.94 -6.77
CA ILE A 16 -13.01 8.90 -7.67
C ILE A 16 -13.29 10.32 -7.19
N HIS A 17 -12.25 11.14 -7.17
CA HIS A 17 -12.31 12.51 -6.68
C HIS A 17 -11.38 13.42 -7.47
N ASN A 18 -11.54 14.73 -7.29
CA ASN A 18 -10.62 15.72 -7.85
C ASN A 18 -9.25 15.64 -7.16
N PRO A 19 -8.15 15.89 -7.89
CA PRO A 19 -6.84 16.00 -7.26
C PRO A 19 -6.82 17.15 -6.26
N ALA A 20 -6.13 16.94 -5.13
CA ALA A 20 -5.96 17.95 -4.09
C ALA A 20 -4.48 18.10 -3.74
N MET A 21 -4.07 19.31 -3.38
CA MET A 21 -2.74 19.61 -2.91
C MET A 21 -2.77 20.70 -1.83
N MET A 22 -1.73 20.75 -1.03
CA MET A 22 -1.48 21.89 -0.15
C MET A 22 -0.46 22.81 -0.81
N ALA A 23 -0.74 24.11 -0.84
CA ALA A 23 0.16 25.12 -1.37
C ALA A 23 0.27 26.28 -0.38
N ALA A 24 1.47 26.86 -0.29
CA ALA A 24 1.76 28.07 0.48
C ALA A 24 2.71 28.95 -0.30
N GLY A 25 2.50 30.26 -0.28
CA GLY A 25 3.29 31.21 -1.04
C GLY A 25 2.51 32.47 -1.36
N ASP A 26 2.99 33.22 -2.34
CA ASP A 26 2.30 34.43 -2.81
C ASP A 26 1.20 34.10 -3.83
N HIS A 27 0.56 35.13 -4.40
CA HIS A 27 -0.53 34.96 -5.36
C HIS A 27 -0.08 34.23 -6.66
N ASN A 28 1.19 34.39 -7.06
CA ASN A 28 1.73 33.70 -8.23
C ASN A 28 1.92 32.20 -7.95
N ASP A 29 2.33 31.85 -6.74
CA ASP A 29 2.48 30.46 -6.33
C ASP A 29 1.11 29.76 -6.25
N MET A 30 0.08 30.49 -5.76
CA MET A 30 -1.30 29.97 -5.76
C MET A 30 -1.82 29.77 -7.18
N ALA A 31 -1.55 30.71 -8.10
CA ALA A 31 -1.96 30.58 -9.49
C ALA A 31 -1.32 29.36 -10.17
N LYS A 32 -0.02 29.12 -9.94
CA LYS A 32 0.68 27.92 -10.42
C LYS A 32 0.09 26.64 -9.84
N ALA A 33 -0.23 26.63 -8.54
CA ALA A 33 -0.84 25.48 -7.89
C ALA A 33 -2.21 25.12 -8.51
N ILE A 34 -3.03 26.12 -8.81
CA ILE A 34 -4.32 25.93 -9.50
C ILE A 34 -4.10 25.37 -10.91
N GLU A 35 -3.11 25.85 -11.65
CA GLU A 35 -2.79 25.35 -12.98
C GLU A 35 -2.35 23.88 -12.93
N VAL A 36 -1.47 23.51 -12.01
CA VAL A 36 -1.02 22.11 -11.80
C VAL A 36 -2.21 21.20 -11.46
N LEU A 37 -3.12 21.64 -10.58
CA LEU A 37 -4.33 20.86 -10.25
C LEU A 37 -5.25 20.69 -11.46
N ARG A 38 -5.39 21.71 -12.30
CA ARG A 38 -6.19 21.65 -13.54
C ARG A 38 -5.60 20.64 -14.52
N GLU A 39 -4.29 20.72 -14.80
CA GLU A 39 -3.59 19.78 -15.68
C GLU A 39 -3.66 18.35 -15.14
N THR A 40 -3.48 18.16 -13.82
CA THR A 40 -3.61 16.86 -13.18
C THR A 40 -5.02 16.29 -13.34
N LYS A 41 -6.06 17.12 -13.12
CA LYS A 41 -7.46 16.71 -13.31
C LYS A 41 -7.72 16.28 -14.76
N GLU A 42 -7.25 17.05 -15.74
CA GLU A 42 -7.40 16.71 -17.16
C GLU A 42 -6.69 15.39 -17.51
N SER A 43 -5.50 15.16 -16.98
CA SER A 43 -4.76 13.90 -17.14
C SER A 43 -5.53 12.70 -16.58
N ILE A 44 -6.11 12.84 -15.40
CA ILE A 44 -6.95 11.80 -14.77
C ILE A 44 -8.19 11.52 -15.63
N ILE A 45 -8.88 12.58 -16.10
CA ILE A 45 -10.05 12.45 -16.97
C ILE A 45 -9.68 11.73 -18.27
N ASN A 46 -8.52 12.02 -18.87
CA ASN A 46 -8.04 11.32 -20.07
C ASN A 46 -7.87 9.81 -19.80
N ALA A 47 -7.25 9.46 -18.67
CA ALA A 47 -7.06 8.06 -18.28
C ALA A 47 -8.40 7.34 -18.04
N TYR A 48 -9.37 8.00 -17.44
CA TYR A 48 -10.71 7.42 -17.25
C TYR A 48 -11.48 7.32 -18.56
N ALA A 49 -11.47 8.37 -19.40
CA ALA A 49 -12.19 8.39 -20.67
C ALA A 49 -11.72 7.32 -21.65
N SER A 50 -10.41 6.97 -21.62
CA SER A 50 -9.88 5.91 -22.49
C SER A 50 -10.42 4.52 -22.14
N ARG A 51 -10.98 4.33 -20.94
CA ARG A 51 -11.40 3.03 -20.46
C ARG A 51 -12.90 2.92 -20.20
N THR A 52 -13.52 3.98 -19.66
CA THR A 52 -14.92 3.93 -19.22
C THR A 52 -15.94 4.22 -20.30
N HIS A 53 -15.54 4.72 -21.46
CA HIS A 53 -16.42 5.24 -22.52
C HIS A 53 -17.41 6.33 -22.05
N LEU A 54 -17.22 6.88 -20.85
CA LEU A 54 -18.00 7.99 -20.34
C LEU A 54 -17.54 9.33 -20.94
N SER A 55 -18.46 10.26 -21.07
CA SER A 55 -18.12 11.61 -21.52
C SER A 55 -17.26 12.33 -20.46
N ARG A 56 -16.36 13.20 -20.91
CA ARG A 56 -15.51 14.03 -20.03
C ARG A 56 -16.33 14.83 -19.01
N ALA A 57 -17.46 15.39 -19.43
CA ALA A 57 -18.34 16.13 -18.55
C ALA A 57 -18.92 15.24 -17.44
N LYS A 58 -19.30 13.98 -17.77
CA LYS A 58 -19.78 13.03 -16.79
C LYS A 58 -18.68 12.62 -15.80
N LEU A 59 -17.46 12.37 -16.30
CA LEU A 59 -16.30 12.05 -15.47
C LEU A 59 -15.95 13.21 -14.53
N SER A 60 -15.89 14.45 -15.04
CA SER A 60 -15.63 15.63 -14.20
C SER A 60 -16.66 15.76 -13.08
N LYS A 61 -17.94 15.56 -13.40
CA LYS A 61 -19.02 15.61 -12.40
C LYS A 61 -18.87 14.51 -11.35
N LEU A 62 -18.58 13.27 -11.74
CA LEU A 62 -18.39 12.15 -10.81
C LEU A 62 -17.19 12.39 -9.87
N MET A 63 -16.13 13.04 -10.35
CA MET A 63 -14.96 13.42 -9.56
C MET A 63 -15.28 14.58 -8.60
N GLU A 64 -16.07 15.57 -9.03
CA GLU A 64 -16.53 16.68 -8.20
C GLU A 64 -17.45 16.23 -7.07
N ASP A 65 -18.29 15.24 -7.37
CA ASP A 65 -19.24 14.65 -6.41
C ASP A 65 -18.57 13.62 -5.46
N GLU A 66 -17.24 13.42 -5.55
CA GLU A 66 -16.50 12.40 -4.78
C GLU A 66 -17.20 11.05 -4.80
N THR A 67 -17.44 10.53 -6.00
CA THR A 67 -18.32 9.38 -6.19
C THR A 67 -17.71 8.09 -5.68
N TRP A 68 -18.38 7.48 -4.73
CA TRP A 68 -18.13 6.12 -4.26
C TRP A 68 -18.95 5.12 -5.04
N MET A 69 -18.36 4.00 -5.41
CA MET A 69 -19.04 2.93 -6.15
C MET A 69 -18.59 1.56 -5.66
N ASP A 70 -19.54 0.64 -5.59
CA ASP A 70 -19.25 -0.77 -5.34
C ASP A 70 -18.67 -1.44 -6.60
N ALA A 71 -18.27 -2.71 -6.47
CA ALA A 71 -17.68 -3.44 -7.57
C ALA A 71 -18.62 -3.58 -8.79
N ARG A 72 -19.92 -3.73 -8.57
CA ARG A 72 -20.92 -3.84 -9.66
C ARG A 72 -21.02 -2.53 -10.43
N LYS A 73 -21.12 -1.41 -9.69
CA LYS A 73 -21.21 -0.08 -10.30
C LYS A 73 -19.93 0.31 -11.02
N ALA A 74 -18.77 -0.09 -10.48
CA ALA A 74 -17.48 0.13 -11.12
C ALA A 74 -17.38 -0.63 -12.47
N VAL A 75 -17.88 -1.86 -12.54
CA VAL A 75 -17.94 -2.62 -13.81
C VAL A 75 -18.97 -1.99 -14.77
N GLU A 76 -20.17 -1.62 -14.29
CA GLU A 76 -21.20 -0.97 -15.11
C GLU A 76 -20.69 0.33 -15.78
N LEU A 77 -19.93 1.12 -15.03
CA LEU A 77 -19.36 2.38 -15.53
C LEU A 77 -18.05 2.21 -16.29
N GLY A 78 -17.49 0.99 -16.36
CA GLY A 78 -16.26 0.66 -17.09
C GLY A 78 -14.97 1.02 -16.35
N PHE A 79 -15.03 1.29 -15.05
CA PHE A 79 -13.83 1.47 -14.23
C PHE A 79 -13.14 0.15 -13.88
N ALA A 80 -13.88 -0.96 -13.90
CA ALA A 80 -13.37 -2.31 -13.75
C ALA A 80 -13.92 -3.20 -14.87
N ASP A 81 -13.21 -4.28 -15.19
CA ASP A 81 -13.59 -5.20 -16.26
C ASP A 81 -14.46 -6.32 -15.70
N ARG A 82 -14.15 -6.81 -14.50
CA ARG A 82 -14.95 -7.87 -13.85
C ARG A 82 -14.83 -7.88 -12.33
N ILE A 83 -15.75 -8.59 -11.71
CA ILE A 83 -15.72 -8.91 -10.29
C ILE A 83 -15.09 -10.29 -10.12
N ILE A 84 -14.19 -10.42 -9.14
CA ILE A 84 -13.55 -11.70 -8.80
C ILE A 84 -14.62 -12.62 -8.19
N GLU A 85 -14.91 -13.74 -8.86
CA GLU A 85 -15.81 -14.76 -8.31
C GLU A 85 -15.15 -15.48 -7.12
N PRO A 86 -15.86 -15.63 -5.97
CA PRO A 86 -15.38 -16.45 -4.87
C PRO A 86 -15.25 -17.90 -5.34
N GLY A 87 -14.04 -18.38 -5.53
CA GLY A 87 -13.76 -19.73 -6.02
C GLY A 87 -13.29 -19.82 -7.47
N ALA A 88 -13.28 -18.72 -8.23
CA ALA A 88 -12.66 -18.65 -9.55
C ALA A 88 -11.13 -18.40 -9.46
N SER A 89 -10.47 -19.00 -8.49
CA SER A 89 -9.02 -19.20 -8.52
C SER A 89 -8.72 -20.41 -9.44
N GLY A 90 -9.11 -20.25 -10.70
CA GLY A 90 -8.67 -21.11 -11.77
C GLY A 90 -7.25 -20.71 -12.18
N GLU A 91 -6.38 -21.68 -12.19
CA GLU A 91 -4.99 -21.65 -12.62
C GLU A 91 -4.04 -20.88 -11.68
N SER A 92 -3.83 -21.48 -10.49
CA SER A 92 -2.56 -21.32 -9.80
C SER A 92 -1.45 -21.79 -10.73
N LEU A 93 -0.52 -20.91 -11.08
CA LEU A 93 0.75 -21.35 -11.64
C LEU A 93 1.37 -22.38 -10.68
N PRO A 94 2.02 -23.47 -11.18
CA PRO A 94 2.60 -24.48 -10.32
C PRO A 94 3.60 -23.83 -9.35
N GLY A 95 3.23 -23.73 -8.07
CA GLY A 95 4.04 -23.11 -7.02
C GLY A 95 3.42 -21.90 -6.31
N GLU A 96 2.24 -21.38 -6.75
CA GLU A 96 1.58 -20.30 -6.05
C GLU A 96 0.60 -20.81 -4.99
N THR A 97 0.82 -20.39 -3.75
CA THR A 97 -0.09 -20.61 -2.63
C THR A 97 -1.41 -19.84 -2.86
N PRO A 98 -2.58 -20.38 -2.48
CA PRO A 98 -3.88 -19.71 -2.63
C PRO A 98 -3.84 -18.28 -2.09
N ALA A 99 -4.48 -17.34 -2.79
CA ALA A 99 -4.48 -15.91 -2.46
C ALA A 99 -4.90 -15.61 -1.00
N ALA A 100 -5.73 -16.47 -0.38
CA ALA A 100 -6.10 -16.37 1.03
C ALA A 100 -4.89 -16.50 1.99
N SER A 101 -3.83 -17.22 1.60
CA SER A 101 -2.62 -17.35 2.41
C SER A 101 -1.68 -16.15 2.29
N LEU A 102 -1.82 -15.34 1.23
CA LEU A 102 -1.02 -14.12 1.02
C LEU A 102 -1.32 -13.04 2.05
N TYR A 103 -2.51 -13.05 2.64
CA TYR A 103 -2.96 -12.09 3.65
C TYR A 103 -2.90 -12.63 5.09
N SER A 104 -2.41 -13.86 5.29
CA SER A 104 -2.15 -14.37 6.62
C SER A 104 -0.98 -13.58 7.23
N GLU A 105 -1.21 -12.97 8.40
CA GLU A 105 -0.18 -12.22 9.15
C GLU A 105 1.09 -13.06 9.36
N ARG A 106 0.93 -14.35 9.63
CA ARG A 106 2.04 -15.30 9.80
C ARG A 106 2.84 -15.52 8.52
N GLU A 107 2.17 -15.61 7.37
CA GLU A 107 2.84 -15.83 6.09
C GLU A 107 3.52 -14.54 5.60
N CYS A 108 2.88 -13.40 5.80
CA CYS A 108 3.46 -12.09 5.50
C CYS A 108 4.71 -11.84 6.34
N SER A 109 4.65 -12.11 7.65
CA SER A 109 5.78 -12.00 8.56
C SER A 109 6.92 -12.95 8.19
N ARG A 110 6.61 -14.20 7.85
CA ARG A 110 7.60 -15.21 7.41
C ARG A 110 8.31 -14.77 6.11
N ARG A 111 7.59 -14.25 5.13
CA ARG A 111 8.17 -13.74 3.87
C ARG A 111 9.05 -12.51 4.08
N ILE A 112 8.62 -11.57 4.93
CA ILE A 112 9.41 -10.38 5.27
C ILE A 112 10.68 -10.78 6.00
N ILE A 113 10.59 -11.64 7.03
CA ILE A 113 11.74 -12.16 7.79
C ILE A 113 12.68 -12.93 6.86
N GLY A 114 12.16 -13.80 5.98
CA GLY A 114 12.96 -14.54 5.01
C GLY A 114 13.77 -13.62 4.08
N ARG A 115 13.16 -12.58 3.53
CA ARG A 115 13.84 -11.59 2.68
C ARG A 115 14.87 -10.77 3.45
N LEU A 116 14.58 -10.41 4.70
CA LEU A 116 15.54 -9.70 5.55
C LEU A 116 16.74 -10.58 5.90
N THR A 117 16.51 -11.85 6.27
CA THR A 117 17.59 -12.80 6.59
C THR A 117 18.48 -13.06 5.38
N GLU A 118 17.90 -13.18 4.19
CA GLU A 118 18.67 -13.37 2.95
C GLU A 118 19.47 -12.12 2.57
N LYS A 119 18.90 -10.94 2.72
CA LYS A 119 19.56 -9.65 2.43
C LYS A 119 20.66 -9.30 3.44
N TYR A 120 20.52 -9.73 4.69
CA TYR A 120 21.45 -9.45 5.78
C TYR A 120 22.23 -10.70 6.23
N LYS A 121 22.32 -11.75 5.39
CA LYS A 121 23.17 -12.91 5.66
C LYS A 121 24.62 -12.40 5.67
N PRO A 122 25.34 -12.48 6.82
CA PRO A 122 26.74 -12.07 6.86
C PRO A 122 27.53 -12.98 5.92
N PRO A 123 28.57 -12.47 5.23
CA PRO A 123 29.46 -13.31 4.45
C PRO A 123 30.06 -14.41 5.36
N GLU A 124 30.01 -15.65 4.91
CA GLU A 124 30.38 -16.84 5.69
C GLU A 124 31.89 -16.92 6.08
N ASP A 125 32.72 -15.99 5.62
CA ASP A 125 34.21 -16.12 5.68
C ASP A 125 34.95 -15.12 6.55
N THR A 126 34.36 -14.47 7.55
CA THR A 126 35.09 -13.45 8.33
C THR A 126 34.93 -13.53 9.86
N VAL A 127 34.67 -14.69 10.43
CA VAL A 127 34.73 -14.82 11.89
C VAL A 127 35.92 -15.71 12.26
N SER A 128 37.06 -15.06 12.53
CA SER A 128 38.19 -15.70 13.19
C SER A 128 37.78 -16.20 14.58
N PRO A 129 38.28 -17.38 15.03
CA PRO A 129 37.91 -17.97 16.32
C PRO A 129 38.21 -17.12 17.56
N GLU A 130 38.99 -16.06 17.41
CA GLU A 130 39.46 -15.22 18.54
C GLU A 130 38.49 -14.10 18.96
N GLU A 131 37.46 -13.78 18.16
CA GLU A 131 36.49 -12.71 18.50
C GLU A 131 35.28 -13.16 19.32
N LYS A 132 35.22 -14.42 19.77
CA LYS A 132 34.08 -14.92 20.56
C LYS A 132 34.11 -14.55 22.04
N GLU A 133 35.15 -13.86 22.52
CA GLU A 133 35.30 -13.56 23.96
C GLU A 133 34.78 -12.20 24.41
N HIS A 134 34.28 -11.34 23.48
CA HIS A 134 33.73 -10.02 23.83
C HIS A 134 32.34 -9.79 23.21
N ALA A 135 31.38 -10.69 23.47
CA ALA A 135 29.98 -10.32 23.32
C ALA A 135 29.60 -9.38 24.48
N PRO A 136 28.98 -8.20 24.22
CA PRO A 136 28.53 -7.35 25.30
C PRO A 136 27.50 -8.13 26.13
N THR A 137 27.86 -8.46 27.36
CA THR A 137 26.97 -9.09 28.32
C THR A 137 25.75 -8.21 28.51
N GLY A 138 24.59 -8.68 28.03
CA GLY A 138 23.32 -8.01 28.27
C GLY A 138 23.17 -7.75 29.77
N ARG A 139 22.61 -6.60 30.13
CA ARG A 139 22.35 -6.25 31.53
C ARG A 139 21.58 -7.36 32.22
N SER A 140 22.05 -7.74 33.41
CA SER A 140 21.42 -8.84 34.16
C SER A 140 19.98 -8.48 34.52
N VAL A 141 19.11 -9.49 34.58
CA VAL A 141 17.70 -9.31 34.97
C VAL A 141 17.61 -8.65 36.35
N ALA A 142 18.55 -8.94 37.26
CA ALA A 142 18.65 -8.31 38.57
C ALA A 142 18.88 -6.79 38.49
N GLU A 143 19.71 -6.32 37.57
CA GLU A 143 19.98 -4.89 37.37
C GLU A 143 18.75 -4.15 36.81
N LEU A 144 18.04 -4.77 35.88
CA LEU A 144 16.76 -4.22 35.35
C LEU A 144 15.69 -4.18 36.42
N THR A 145 15.58 -5.19 37.28
CA THR A 145 14.61 -5.25 38.37
C THR A 145 14.91 -4.17 39.45
N ASN A 146 16.18 -3.92 39.75
CA ASN A 146 16.55 -2.85 40.68
C ASN A 146 16.24 -1.45 40.11
N ARG A 147 16.43 -1.22 38.82
CA ARG A 147 16.02 0.04 38.18
C ARG A 147 14.50 0.25 38.21
N LEU A 148 13.73 -0.78 37.94
CA LEU A 148 12.26 -0.74 38.05
C LEU A 148 11.78 -0.45 39.47
N ARG A 149 12.47 -0.99 40.50
CA ARG A 149 12.17 -0.71 41.91
C ARG A 149 12.43 0.75 42.29
N LEU A 150 13.53 1.35 41.78
CA LEU A 150 13.84 2.77 41.98
C LEU A 150 12.82 3.70 41.31
N ILE A 151 12.36 3.39 40.11
CA ILE A 151 11.34 4.20 39.41
C ILE A 151 10.00 4.16 40.17
N ARG A 152 9.64 3.04 40.78
CA ARG A 152 8.40 2.89 41.56
C ARG A 152 8.38 3.70 42.87
N GLN A 153 9.52 4.20 43.35
CA GLN A 153 9.58 5.08 44.52
C GLN A 153 9.31 6.56 44.23
N PHE A 154 9.23 6.94 42.94
CA PHE A 154 9.02 8.34 42.50
C PHE A 154 7.67 8.55 41.80
N ILE A 155 6.77 7.55 41.84
CA ILE A 155 5.37 7.64 41.42
C ILE A 155 4.47 7.39 42.64
#